data_45c21b433d1babffa173df3ef2372804
#
_entry.id   45c21b433d1babffa173df3ef2372804
#
_cell.length_a   1.000
_cell.length_b   1.000
_cell.length_c   1.000
_cell.angle_alpha   90.00
_cell.angle_beta   90.00
_cell.angle_gamma   90.00
#
_symmetry.space_group_name_H-M   'P 1'
#
loop_
_entity.id
_entity.type
_entity.pdbx_description
1 polymer ?
#
loop_
_entity_poly.entity_id
_entity_poly.type
_entity_poly.pdbx_seq_one_letter_code
_entity_poly.pdbx_strand_id
1 'polypeptide(L)'
;LKDLQQRFKIAFLYVTHDIATARYFSDRIAVMYLGRIIELGPPDDVTEEPLHPYTKALIAAVPEPDPANRFRERPVVPGEPPDPINVPPNCRFHPRCPSFMEGKCDMMDPALREIRTAHFVACHLYGLDA
;
A
#
# COMPACT_ATOMS: atom_id res chain seq x y z
N LEU A 1 13.16 -13.35 -15.63
CA LEU A 1 11.83 -13.70 -15.12
C LEU A 1 10.75 -13.49 -16.16
N LYS A 2 10.61 -12.28 -16.75
CA LYS A 2 9.62 -12.02 -17.81
C LYS A 2 9.74 -12.95 -19.01
N ASP A 3 10.95 -13.26 -19.45
CA ASP A 3 11.20 -14.19 -20.56
C ASP A 3 10.70 -15.61 -20.23
N LEU A 4 10.94 -16.10 -19.02
CA LEU A 4 10.43 -17.38 -18.54
C LEU A 4 8.90 -17.41 -18.45
N GLN A 5 8.31 -16.33 -17.97
CA GLN A 5 6.85 -16.17 -17.87
C GLN A 5 6.19 -16.27 -19.25
N GLN A 6 6.76 -15.58 -20.24
CA GLN A 6 6.23 -15.57 -21.61
C GLN A 6 6.39 -16.94 -22.29
N ARG A 7 7.54 -17.60 -22.10
CA ARG A 7 7.84 -18.91 -22.73
C ARG A 7 7.01 -20.04 -22.15
N PHE A 8 6.82 -20.05 -20.83
CA PHE A 8 6.14 -21.14 -20.12
C PHE A 8 4.70 -20.83 -19.70
N LYS A 9 4.23 -19.60 -19.94
CA LYS A 9 2.88 -19.12 -19.54
C LYS A 9 2.57 -19.37 -18.05
N ILE A 10 3.56 -19.16 -17.19
CA ILE A 10 3.43 -19.35 -15.74
C ILE A 10 3.18 -18.02 -15.06
N ALA A 11 2.42 -18.05 -13.97
CA ALA A 11 2.25 -16.90 -13.08
C ALA A 11 3.29 -16.94 -11.96
N PHE A 12 3.86 -15.78 -11.62
CA PHE A 12 4.77 -15.62 -10.51
C PHE A 12 4.14 -14.78 -9.41
N LEU A 13 4.22 -15.24 -8.19
CA LEU A 13 4.00 -14.43 -7.00
C LEU A 13 5.35 -13.98 -6.46
N TYR A 14 5.63 -12.68 -6.53
CA TYR A 14 6.87 -12.09 -6.04
C TYR A 14 6.61 -11.32 -4.74
N VAL A 15 7.20 -11.74 -3.64
CA VAL A 15 7.09 -11.08 -2.35
C VAL A 15 8.36 -10.28 -2.07
N THR A 16 8.22 -8.98 -1.90
CA THR A 16 9.35 -8.07 -1.66
C THR A 16 8.92 -6.91 -0.77
N HIS A 17 9.87 -6.28 -0.12
CA HIS A 17 9.69 -5.00 0.56
C HIS A 17 10.15 -3.81 -0.32
N ASP A 18 10.70 -4.08 -1.50
CA ASP A 18 11.14 -3.07 -2.45
C ASP A 18 10.07 -2.85 -3.53
N ILE A 19 9.27 -1.81 -3.33
CA ILE A 19 8.18 -1.46 -4.24
C ILE A 19 8.70 -0.92 -5.59
N ALA A 20 9.89 -0.29 -5.60
CA ALA A 20 10.49 0.19 -6.83
C ALA A 20 10.85 -0.98 -7.76
N THR A 21 11.43 -2.04 -7.22
CA THR A 21 11.69 -3.26 -7.98
C THR A 21 10.40 -3.95 -8.43
N ALA A 22 9.39 -4.04 -7.55
CA ALA A 22 8.09 -4.63 -7.89
C ALA A 22 7.44 -3.96 -9.11
N ARG A 23 7.54 -2.64 -9.24
CA ARG A 23 7.00 -1.89 -10.37
C ARG A 23 7.49 -2.40 -11.73
N TYR A 24 8.77 -2.80 -11.84
CA TYR A 24 9.35 -3.24 -13.11
C TYR A 24 8.93 -4.65 -13.55
N PHE A 25 8.61 -5.51 -12.60
CA PHE A 25 8.42 -6.94 -12.88
C PHE A 25 6.97 -7.39 -12.84
N SER A 26 6.13 -6.70 -12.09
CA SER A 26 4.77 -7.15 -11.84
C SER A 26 3.76 -6.56 -12.83
N ASP A 27 2.71 -7.32 -13.09
CA ASP A 27 1.51 -6.86 -13.81
C ASP A 27 0.51 -6.23 -12.83
N ARG A 28 0.59 -6.59 -11.55
CA ARG A 28 -0.22 -6.04 -10.45
C ARG A 28 0.61 -5.99 -9.17
N ILE A 29 0.39 -4.97 -8.37
CA ILE A 29 0.98 -4.83 -7.03
C ILE A 29 -0.12 -4.93 -5.98
N ALA A 30 0.10 -5.80 -4.99
CA ALA A 30 -0.69 -5.85 -3.77
C ALA A 30 0.15 -5.33 -2.60
N VAL A 31 -0.28 -4.23 -1.99
CA VAL A 31 0.34 -3.71 -0.77
C VAL A 31 -0.33 -4.35 0.43
N MET A 32 0.49 -4.91 1.32
CA MET A 32 0.02 -5.58 2.53
C MET A 32 0.44 -4.82 3.79
N TYR A 33 -0.43 -4.82 4.77
CA TYR A 33 -0.14 -4.30 6.10
C TYR A 33 -0.70 -5.24 7.17
N LEU A 34 0.18 -5.72 8.06
CA LEU A 34 -0.16 -6.70 9.12
C LEU A 34 -1.00 -7.89 8.60
N GLY A 35 -0.59 -8.47 7.47
CA GLY A 35 -1.26 -9.65 6.92
C GLY A 35 -2.56 -9.39 6.15
N ARG A 36 -2.89 -8.13 5.84
CA ARG A 36 -4.03 -7.77 4.98
C ARG A 36 -3.61 -7.02 3.75
N ILE A 37 -4.25 -7.32 2.64
CA ILE A 37 -4.14 -6.48 1.43
C ILE A 37 -4.95 -5.20 1.69
N ILE A 38 -4.27 -4.07 1.63
CA ILE A 38 -4.85 -2.74 1.85
C ILE A 38 -5.00 -1.95 0.55
N GLU A 39 -4.20 -2.29 -0.45
CA GLU A 39 -4.28 -1.69 -1.80
C GLU A 39 -3.84 -2.72 -2.84
N LEU A 40 -4.48 -2.72 -4.00
CA LEU A 40 -4.19 -3.65 -5.10
C LEU A 40 -4.49 -2.96 -6.42
N GLY A 41 -3.52 -2.93 -7.32
CA GLY A 41 -3.75 -2.29 -8.61
C GLY A 41 -2.62 -2.46 -9.62
N PRO A 42 -2.74 -1.81 -10.78
CA PRO A 42 -1.65 -1.70 -11.74
C PRO A 42 -0.41 -1.05 -11.09
N PRO A 43 0.82 -1.46 -11.47
CA PRO A 43 2.04 -0.95 -10.83
C PRO A 43 2.16 0.57 -10.86
N ASP A 44 1.86 1.19 -12.00
CA ASP A 44 1.94 2.64 -12.13
C ASP A 44 0.93 3.36 -11.25
N ASP A 45 -0.31 2.90 -11.19
CA ASP A 45 -1.35 3.51 -10.36
C ASP A 45 -1.00 3.43 -8.87
N VAL A 46 -0.53 2.26 -8.41
CA VAL A 46 -0.14 2.07 -7.00
C VAL A 46 1.09 2.90 -6.62
N THR A 47 2.03 3.12 -7.55
CA THR A 47 3.26 3.85 -7.25
C THR A 47 3.19 5.35 -7.50
N GLU A 48 2.43 5.81 -8.49
CA GLU A 48 2.32 7.24 -8.84
C GLU A 48 1.11 7.90 -8.18
N GLU A 49 0.00 7.18 -8.06
CA GLU A 49 -1.25 7.68 -7.46
C GLU A 49 -1.79 6.74 -6.36
N PRO A 50 -0.99 6.44 -5.32
CA PRO A 50 -1.41 5.57 -4.25
C PRO A 50 -2.66 6.11 -3.54
N LEU A 51 -3.58 5.22 -3.20
CA LEU A 51 -4.83 5.57 -2.54
C LEU A 51 -4.73 5.46 -1.02
N HIS A 52 -4.19 4.35 -0.50
CA HIS A 52 -4.13 4.12 0.94
C HIS A 52 -3.06 5.00 1.61
N PRO A 53 -3.34 5.62 2.78
CA PRO A 53 -2.38 6.45 3.51
C PRO A 53 -1.05 5.74 3.82
N TYR A 54 -1.08 4.45 4.12
CA TYR A 54 0.15 3.66 4.31
C TYR A 54 0.96 3.54 3.02
N THR A 55 0.30 3.25 1.88
CA THR A 55 0.97 3.15 0.57
C THR A 55 1.63 4.48 0.21
N LYS A 56 0.93 5.61 0.44
CA LYS A 56 1.50 6.96 0.25
C LYS A 56 2.77 7.17 1.06
N ALA A 57 2.74 6.79 2.32
CA ALA A 57 3.92 6.90 3.20
C ALA A 57 5.05 5.95 2.77
N LEU A 58 4.70 4.73 2.33
CA LEU A 58 5.66 3.74 1.83
C LEU A 58 6.39 4.24 0.58
N ILE A 59 5.65 4.79 -0.40
CA ILE A 59 6.21 5.37 -1.62
C ILE A 59 7.08 6.59 -1.29
N ALA A 60 6.60 7.48 -0.42
CA ALA A 60 7.35 8.67 -0.02
C ALA A 60 8.67 8.35 0.72
N ALA A 61 8.77 7.17 1.32
CA ALA A 61 10.00 6.70 1.98
C ALA A 61 11.02 6.11 1.00
N VAL A 62 10.65 5.82 -0.25
CA VAL A 62 11.58 5.31 -1.28
C VAL A 62 12.62 6.38 -1.60
N PRO A 63 13.93 6.06 -1.52
CA PRO A 63 14.98 7.00 -1.89
C PRO A 63 14.91 7.35 -3.36
N GLU A 64 14.75 8.63 -3.67
CA GLU A 64 15.04 9.12 -5.02
C GLU A 64 16.56 9.28 -5.19
N PRO A 65 17.15 8.82 -6.29
CA PRO A 65 18.60 8.92 -6.52
C PRO A 65 19.09 10.33 -6.85
N ASP A 66 18.30 11.36 -6.58
CA ASP A 66 18.68 12.76 -6.83
C ASP A 66 19.49 13.31 -5.65
N PRO A 67 20.75 13.77 -5.86
CA PRO A 67 21.57 14.37 -4.83
C PRO A 67 20.95 15.61 -4.18
N ALA A 68 20.07 16.33 -4.88
CA ALA A 68 19.37 17.51 -4.36
C ALA A 68 18.36 17.15 -3.25
N ASN A 69 17.88 15.90 -3.21
CA ASN A 69 16.95 15.42 -2.19
C ASN A 69 17.63 14.96 -0.89
N ARG A 70 18.96 15.09 -0.78
CA ARG A 70 19.75 14.67 0.38
C ARG A 70 19.31 15.32 1.70
N PHE A 71 18.75 16.51 1.63
CA PHE A 71 18.32 17.31 2.79
C PHE A 71 16.79 17.36 2.94
N ARG A 72 16.04 16.65 2.11
CA ARG A 72 14.58 16.62 2.20
C ARG A 72 14.16 15.71 3.35
N GLU A 73 13.47 16.26 4.33
CA GLU A 73 12.81 15.46 5.37
C GLU A 73 11.79 14.54 4.71
N ARG A 74 11.96 13.24 4.94
CA ARG A 74 11.02 12.24 4.44
C ARG A 74 9.88 12.09 5.42
N PRO A 75 8.63 12.04 4.96
CA PRO A 75 7.51 11.76 5.84
C PRO A 75 7.68 10.36 6.43
N VAL A 76 7.90 10.30 7.72
CA VAL A 76 7.95 9.05 8.49
C VAL A 76 6.54 8.75 8.97
N VAL A 77 6.10 7.51 8.83
CA VAL A 77 4.84 7.07 9.41
C VAL A 77 4.93 7.24 10.94
N PRO A 78 4.07 8.07 11.55
CA PRO A 78 4.14 8.32 12.99
C PRO A 78 3.81 7.06 13.80
N GLY A 79 4.21 7.04 15.06
CA GLY A 79 3.92 5.98 16.02
C GLY A 79 4.93 4.82 16.02
N GLU A 80 4.77 3.95 16.98
CA GLU A 80 5.61 2.76 17.13
C GLU A 80 5.35 1.75 16.01
N PRO A 81 6.36 0.94 15.63
CA PRO A 81 6.15 -0.20 14.74
C PRO A 81 5.02 -1.08 15.27
N PRO A 82 4.15 -1.60 14.38
CA PRO A 82 3.02 -2.41 14.82
C PRO A 82 3.51 -3.71 15.43
N ASP A 83 2.87 -4.10 16.53
CA ASP A 83 3.06 -5.43 17.11
C ASP A 83 2.30 -6.47 16.26
N PRO A 84 3.00 -7.45 15.65
CA PRO A 84 2.36 -8.47 14.85
C PRO A 84 1.53 -9.46 15.68
N ILE A 85 1.69 -9.47 17.00
CA ILE A 85 0.94 -10.34 17.94
C ILE A 85 -0.37 -9.66 18.34
N ASN A 86 -0.32 -8.37 18.68
CA ASN A 86 -1.48 -7.58 19.09
C ASN A 86 -1.96 -6.70 17.94
N VAL A 87 -2.54 -7.32 16.93
CA VAL A 87 -3.02 -6.62 15.73
C VAL A 87 -4.22 -5.73 16.09
N PRO A 88 -4.19 -4.42 15.74
CA PRO A 88 -5.33 -3.55 15.95
C PRO A 88 -6.59 -4.08 15.26
N PRO A 89 -7.76 -4.01 15.91
CA PRO A 89 -9.02 -4.42 15.31
C PRO A 89 -9.41 -3.47 14.17
N ASN A 90 -10.27 -3.94 13.28
CA ASN A 90 -10.83 -3.16 12.16
C ASN A 90 -9.75 -2.66 11.18
N CYS A 91 -9.66 -1.38 10.89
CA CYS A 91 -8.57 -0.86 10.06
C CYS A 91 -7.23 -1.00 10.79
N ARG A 92 -6.39 -1.96 10.40
CA ARG A 92 -5.14 -2.28 11.09
C ARG A 92 -4.13 -1.13 11.12
N PHE A 93 -4.27 -0.16 10.21
CA PHE A 93 -3.41 1.02 10.13
C PHE A 93 -3.93 2.21 10.97
N HIS A 94 -5.15 2.14 11.50
CA HIS A 94 -5.79 3.29 12.18
C HIS A 94 -4.94 3.96 13.28
N PRO A 95 -4.16 3.23 14.12
CA PRO A 95 -3.38 3.88 15.19
C PRO A 95 -2.25 4.78 14.67
N ARG A 96 -1.85 4.60 13.42
CA ARG A 96 -0.74 5.33 12.78
C ARG A 96 -1.18 6.16 11.57
N CYS A 97 -2.47 6.18 11.31
CA CYS A 97 -3.02 6.82 10.10
C CYS A 97 -3.14 8.34 10.31
N PRO A 98 -2.51 9.17 9.46
CA PRO A 98 -2.66 10.62 9.54
C PRO A 98 -4.08 11.10 9.18
N SER A 99 -4.85 10.25 8.51
CA SER A 99 -6.24 10.49 8.11
C SER A 99 -7.24 9.68 8.94
N PHE A 100 -6.89 9.38 10.19
CA PHE A 100 -7.76 8.62 11.09
C PHE A 100 -9.12 9.29 11.26
N MET A 101 -10.17 8.50 11.14
CA MET A 101 -11.56 8.92 11.38
C MET A 101 -12.11 8.13 12.57
N GLU A 102 -12.30 8.83 13.68
CA GLU A 102 -12.89 8.28 14.89
C GLU A 102 -14.32 7.76 14.62
N GLY A 103 -14.63 6.61 15.19
CA GLY A 103 -15.93 5.96 15.00
C GLY A 103 -16.10 5.23 13.65
N LYS A 104 -15.15 5.36 12.73
CA LYS A 104 -15.10 4.59 11.48
C LYS A 104 -13.91 3.65 11.44
N CYS A 105 -12.69 4.18 11.48
CA CYS A 105 -11.49 3.37 11.31
C CYS A 105 -11.22 2.41 12.48
N ASP A 106 -11.66 2.76 13.67
CA ASP A 106 -11.53 1.99 14.90
C ASP A 106 -12.72 1.05 15.17
N MET A 107 -13.86 1.28 14.49
CA MET A 107 -15.09 0.53 14.73
C MET A 107 -15.49 -0.40 13.58
N MET A 108 -15.02 -0.13 12.36
CA MET A 108 -15.40 -0.89 11.18
C MET A 108 -14.16 -1.31 10.37
N ASP A 109 -14.22 -2.54 9.86
CA ASP A 109 -13.19 -3.07 8.97
C ASP A 109 -13.45 -2.59 7.53
N PRO A 110 -12.50 -1.87 6.91
CA PRO A 110 -12.69 -1.42 5.54
C PRO A 110 -12.60 -2.59 4.57
N ALA A 111 -13.64 -2.76 3.75
CA ALA A 111 -13.61 -3.73 2.67
C ALA A 111 -12.70 -3.25 1.52
N LEU A 112 -12.02 -4.20 0.88
CA LEU A 112 -11.27 -3.91 -0.35
C LEU A 112 -12.25 -3.63 -1.49
N ARG A 113 -12.27 -2.40 -1.99
CA ARG A 113 -13.21 -1.93 -3.02
C ARG A 113 -12.49 -1.33 -4.21
N GLU A 114 -13.02 -1.55 -5.39
CA GLU A 114 -12.54 -0.90 -6.61
C GLU A 114 -12.96 0.59 -6.61
N ILE A 115 -11.97 1.46 -6.66
CA ILE A 115 -12.16 2.92 -6.67
C ILE A 115 -11.87 3.50 -8.05
N ARG A 116 -10.91 2.92 -8.76
CA ARG A 116 -10.59 3.20 -10.16
C ARG A 116 -10.48 1.89 -10.90
N THR A 117 -10.50 1.90 -12.22
CA THR A 117 -10.39 0.69 -13.04
C THR A 117 -9.21 -0.19 -12.61
N ALA A 118 -9.51 -1.40 -12.16
CA ALA A 118 -8.56 -2.39 -11.63
C ALA A 118 -7.72 -1.92 -10.42
N HIS A 119 -8.08 -0.80 -9.78
CA HIS A 119 -7.38 -0.25 -8.61
C HIS A 119 -8.30 -0.28 -7.38
N PHE A 120 -7.93 -1.11 -6.41
CA PHE A 120 -8.70 -1.43 -5.22
C PHE A 120 -8.01 -0.90 -3.97
N VAL A 121 -8.79 -0.43 -3.01
CA VAL A 121 -8.29 0.01 -1.70
C VAL A 121 -9.22 -0.39 -0.57
N ALA A 122 -8.65 -0.76 0.56
CA ALA A 122 -9.36 -1.01 1.81
C ALA A 122 -9.16 0.19 2.74
N CYS A 123 -9.92 1.27 2.52
CA CYS A 123 -9.81 2.50 3.29
C CYS A 123 -11.14 3.25 3.34
N HIS A 124 -11.51 3.74 4.52
CA HIS A 124 -12.74 4.49 4.73
C HIS A 124 -12.77 5.87 4.08
N LEU A 125 -11.60 6.42 3.67
CA LEU A 125 -11.54 7.67 2.90
C LEU A 125 -12.29 7.58 1.56
N TYR A 126 -12.40 6.37 1.02
CA TYR A 126 -13.06 6.08 -0.25
C TYR A 126 -14.38 5.31 -0.06
N GLY A 127 -14.89 5.27 1.17
CA GLY A 127 -16.21 4.75 1.42
C GLY A 127 -17.24 5.68 0.80
N LEU A 128 -18.03 5.17 -0.13
CA LEU A 128 -19.28 5.83 -0.47
C LEU A 128 -20.12 5.75 0.81
N ASP A 129 -20.35 6.90 1.42
CA ASP A 129 -21.32 7.01 2.50
C ASP A 129 -22.66 6.54 1.92
N ALA A 130 -23.05 5.35 2.36
CA ALA A 130 -24.39 4.88 2.12
C ALA A 130 -25.33 5.61 3.05
#